data_aaa1b7b06a6d2e121fc10f27d4115aef
#
_entry.id   aaa1b7b06a6d2e121fc10f27d4115aef
#
_cell.length_a   1.000
_cell.length_b   1.000
_cell.length_c   1.000
_cell.angle_alpha   90.00
_cell.angle_beta   90.00
_cell.angle_gamma   90.00
#
_symmetry.space_group_name_H-M   'P 1'
#
loop_
_entity.id
_entity.type
_entity.pdbx_description
1 polymer ?
#
loop_
_entity_poly.entity_id
_entity_poly.type
_entity_poly.pdbx_seq_one_letter_code
_entity_poly.pdbx_strand_id
1 'polypeptide(L)'
;EPESVLSYSVKISGFENPMGGPDIAENYWSDSDNESNLNAEWIDISQIGTIYPFYDNDEAGSSIEIGFDFPFYNEMYSELFINPNGWIGFGDDNDSWDNISIPSSSAPRSAIFGFWDDLNPNNDNCNSCAGDVYYHSDGNRMVIWFNDVAHWPGYFDNSTYNFQIVIYNSGEIKFNYDTMTGDYNSATIGLQNAQGSSGLQMAYNSNYVHNNLTTNIQKAPSWVGINQLDNYEVSGEINSGLSESINIIAQNDGMAEGIYNAYLNIASNASELESFLIELISSGNGLQGDVNGDMIVNVLDVIQVVNMALGEQDPDYNSADINQDGVINVLDVIQIVNIILEG
;
A
#
# COMPACT_ATOMS: atom_id res chain seq x y z
N GLU A 1 -22.90 -17.24 -39.63
CA GLU A 1 -22.90 -16.55 -38.34
C GLU A 1 -21.60 -15.79 -38.25
N PRO A 2 -21.55 -14.57 -37.72
CA PRO A 2 -20.29 -13.90 -37.51
C PRO A 2 -19.44 -14.76 -36.56
N GLU A 3 -18.18 -14.99 -36.92
CA GLU A 3 -17.26 -15.74 -36.05
C GLU A 3 -17.22 -15.06 -34.68
N SER A 4 -17.56 -15.81 -33.63
CA SER A 4 -17.53 -15.27 -32.28
C SER A 4 -16.08 -15.10 -31.85
N VAL A 5 -15.69 -13.86 -31.52
CA VAL A 5 -14.39 -13.52 -30.99
C VAL A 5 -14.50 -13.42 -29.48
N LEU A 6 -13.64 -14.12 -28.77
CA LEU A 6 -13.48 -14.00 -27.33
C LEU A 6 -12.45 -12.91 -27.04
N SER A 7 -12.88 -11.78 -26.49
CA SER A 7 -11.98 -10.77 -25.94
C SER A 7 -11.75 -11.09 -24.48
N TYR A 8 -10.50 -11.05 -24.03
CA TYR A 8 -10.11 -11.38 -22.65
C TYR A 8 -9.11 -10.39 -22.07
N SER A 9 -9.08 -10.29 -20.77
CA SER A 9 -8.04 -9.64 -19.95
C SER A 9 -7.65 -10.58 -18.82
N VAL A 10 -6.36 -10.72 -18.59
CA VAL A 10 -5.80 -11.51 -17.47
C VAL A 10 -4.89 -10.61 -16.68
N LYS A 11 -5.10 -10.56 -15.36
CA LYS A 11 -4.34 -9.71 -14.43
C LYS A 11 -3.84 -10.53 -13.25
N ILE A 12 -2.68 -10.15 -12.73
CA ILE A 12 -2.20 -10.63 -11.42
C ILE A 12 -2.34 -9.49 -10.41
N SER A 13 -2.92 -9.80 -9.27
CA SER A 13 -3.07 -8.87 -8.15
C SER A 13 -2.88 -9.57 -6.81
N GLY A 14 -2.80 -8.80 -5.72
CA GLY A 14 -2.86 -9.32 -4.35
C GLY A 14 -4.29 -9.59 -3.86
N PHE A 15 -5.31 -9.34 -4.70
CA PHE A 15 -6.72 -9.49 -4.36
C PHE A 15 -7.41 -10.54 -5.21
N GLU A 16 -8.32 -11.31 -4.57
CA GLU A 16 -9.20 -12.23 -5.27
C GLU A 16 -10.19 -11.45 -6.15
N ASN A 17 -10.75 -10.37 -5.64
CA ASN A 17 -11.74 -9.53 -6.31
C ASN A 17 -11.29 -8.06 -6.32
N PRO A 18 -10.28 -7.67 -7.12
CA PRO A 18 -9.84 -6.29 -7.19
C PRO A 18 -10.96 -5.41 -7.76
N MET A 19 -11.28 -4.33 -7.06
CA MET A 19 -12.32 -3.38 -7.49
C MET A 19 -11.78 -2.34 -8.47
N GLY A 20 -10.47 -2.10 -8.46
CA GLY A 20 -9.83 -1.17 -9.39
C GLY A 20 -8.32 -1.29 -9.42
N GLY A 21 -7.72 -0.65 -10.40
CA GLY A 21 -6.29 -0.73 -10.73
C GLY A 21 -6.03 -1.59 -11.98
N PRO A 22 -4.74 -1.76 -12.39
CA PRO A 22 -3.63 -1.03 -11.80
C PRO A 22 -3.58 0.44 -12.21
N ASP A 23 -2.99 1.28 -11.37
CA ASP A 23 -2.48 2.58 -11.78
C ASP A 23 -1.06 2.45 -12.35
N ILE A 24 -0.38 3.57 -12.67
CA ILE A 24 0.98 3.55 -13.23
C ILE A 24 2.03 2.97 -12.26
N ALA A 25 1.73 2.90 -10.96
CA ALA A 25 2.59 2.33 -9.93
C ALA A 25 2.20 0.90 -9.57
N GLU A 26 1.31 0.28 -10.36
CA GLU A 26 0.80 -1.09 -10.19
C GLU A 26 -0.01 -1.29 -8.91
N ASN A 27 -0.59 -0.21 -8.37
CA ASN A 27 -1.49 -0.29 -7.24
C ASN A 27 -2.86 -0.82 -7.68
N TYR A 28 -3.35 -1.79 -6.93
CA TYR A 28 -4.73 -2.29 -6.97
C TYR A 28 -5.41 -1.97 -5.66
N TRP A 29 -6.73 -1.95 -5.65
CA TRP A 29 -7.49 -1.83 -4.43
C TRP A 29 -8.69 -2.77 -4.39
N SER A 30 -9.08 -3.12 -3.19
CA SER A 30 -10.33 -3.81 -2.86
C SER A 30 -10.78 -3.42 -1.45
N ASP A 31 -11.93 -3.92 -1.01
CA ASP A 31 -12.49 -3.61 0.29
C ASP A 31 -13.08 -4.83 1.00
N SER A 32 -13.49 -4.65 2.24
CA SER A 32 -14.04 -5.71 3.10
C SER A 32 -15.39 -6.24 2.65
N ASP A 33 -16.09 -5.57 1.75
CA ASP A 33 -17.34 -6.06 1.17
C ASP A 33 -17.09 -7.09 0.06
N ASN A 34 -15.95 -7.00 -0.60
CA ASN A 34 -15.57 -7.84 -1.74
C ASN A 34 -14.52 -8.89 -1.41
N GLU A 35 -13.68 -8.65 -0.40
CA GLU A 35 -12.62 -9.56 0.03
C GLU A 35 -12.93 -10.18 1.39
N SER A 36 -13.30 -11.45 1.42
CA SER A 36 -13.70 -12.15 2.65
C SER A 36 -12.59 -12.27 3.71
N ASN A 37 -11.35 -12.12 3.31
CA ASN A 37 -10.17 -12.13 4.18
C ASN A 37 -9.71 -10.74 4.62
N LEU A 38 -10.28 -9.68 4.06
CA LEU A 38 -10.02 -8.31 4.46
C LEU A 38 -10.98 -7.91 5.58
N ASN A 39 -10.56 -8.14 6.82
CA ASN A 39 -11.34 -7.75 7.97
C ASN A 39 -11.06 -6.30 8.37
N ALA A 40 -12.08 -5.59 8.85
CA ALA A 40 -11.92 -4.29 9.46
C ALA A 40 -11.02 -4.41 10.71
N GLU A 41 -9.81 -3.87 10.62
CA GLU A 41 -8.86 -3.82 11.73
C GLU A 41 -8.72 -2.38 12.22
N TRP A 42 -9.55 -2.01 13.20
CA TRP A 42 -9.39 -0.72 13.86
C TRP A 42 -8.14 -0.71 14.74
N ILE A 43 -7.26 0.27 14.53
CA ILE A 43 -6.02 0.40 15.28
C ILE A 43 -6.20 1.48 16.35
N ASP A 44 -6.40 1.06 17.59
CA ASP A 44 -6.60 1.99 18.71
C ASP A 44 -5.27 2.66 19.11
N ILE A 45 -5.13 3.94 18.77
CA ILE A 45 -4.02 4.80 19.19
C ILE A 45 -4.43 5.84 20.24
N SER A 46 -5.59 5.71 20.87
CA SER A 46 -6.12 6.69 21.83
C SER A 46 -5.21 6.99 23.02
N GLN A 47 -4.38 6.01 23.42
CA GLN A 47 -3.48 6.15 24.56
C GLN A 47 -2.03 6.51 24.19
N ILE A 48 -1.68 6.41 22.90
CA ILE A 48 -0.29 6.57 22.41
C ILE A 48 -0.18 7.60 21.28
N GLY A 49 -1.30 7.97 20.68
CA GLY A 49 -1.34 8.94 19.58
C GLY A 49 -1.02 10.36 20.04
N THR A 50 -0.37 11.10 19.17
CA THR A 50 -0.11 12.54 19.33
C THR A 50 -1.19 13.30 18.59
N ILE A 51 -1.78 14.33 19.19
CA ILE A 51 -2.72 15.23 18.50
C ILE A 51 -1.91 16.07 17.50
N TYR A 52 -2.39 16.08 16.26
CA TYR A 52 -1.80 16.94 15.22
C TYR A 52 -2.38 18.36 15.32
N PRO A 53 -1.54 19.39 15.48
CA PRO A 53 -2.03 20.75 15.66
C PRO A 53 -2.40 21.39 14.32
N PHE A 54 -3.63 21.82 14.16
CA PHE A 54 -4.07 22.68 13.07
C PHE A 54 -4.13 24.15 13.52
N TYR A 55 -3.74 25.06 12.64
CA TYR A 55 -3.82 26.50 12.88
C TYR A 55 -5.12 27.12 12.35
N ASP A 56 -5.67 26.51 11.32
CA ASP A 56 -7.00 26.82 10.76
C ASP A 56 -7.64 25.54 10.18
N ASN A 57 -8.77 25.69 9.47
CA ASN A 57 -9.58 24.57 8.99
C ASN A 57 -9.28 24.13 7.56
N ASP A 58 -8.36 24.76 6.85
CA ASP A 58 -8.06 24.45 5.46
C ASP A 58 -6.59 24.09 5.23
N GLU A 59 -5.68 24.70 5.98
CA GLU A 59 -4.25 24.54 5.80
C GLU A 59 -3.66 23.43 6.68
N ALA A 60 -2.86 22.58 6.09
CA ALA A 60 -2.10 21.58 6.83
C ALA A 60 -1.13 22.23 7.84
N GLY A 61 -0.87 21.52 8.92
CA GLY A 61 0.17 21.89 9.87
C GLY A 61 1.58 21.63 9.34
N SER A 62 2.56 21.64 10.22
CA SER A 62 3.94 21.30 9.87
C SER A 62 4.07 19.83 9.49
N SER A 63 5.03 19.50 8.61
CA SER A 63 5.38 18.10 8.32
C SER A 63 5.80 17.35 9.59
N ILE A 64 5.55 16.07 9.59
CA ILE A 64 5.89 15.14 10.68
C ILE A 64 6.64 13.95 10.10
N GLU A 65 7.57 13.40 10.89
CA GLU A 65 8.31 12.20 10.55
C GLU A 65 7.38 10.99 10.47
N ILE A 66 7.48 10.20 9.41
CA ILE A 66 6.74 8.95 9.24
C ILE A 66 7.32 7.87 10.16
N GLY A 67 8.63 7.91 10.43
CA GLY A 67 9.34 6.93 11.25
C GLY A 67 9.91 5.75 10.46
N PHE A 68 9.71 5.73 9.16
CA PHE A 68 10.27 4.80 8.18
C PHE A 68 10.25 5.45 6.79
N ASP A 69 10.96 4.86 5.83
CA ASP A 69 10.90 5.27 4.43
C ASP A 69 9.64 4.67 3.78
N PHE A 70 8.69 5.52 3.40
CA PHE A 70 7.44 5.12 2.78
C PHE A 70 7.54 5.20 1.25
N PRO A 71 7.41 4.07 0.52
CA PRO A 71 7.39 4.07 -0.93
C PRO A 71 6.03 4.51 -1.47
N PHE A 72 5.99 5.66 -2.16
CA PHE A 72 4.78 6.16 -2.78
C PHE A 72 5.04 6.55 -4.23
N TYR A 73 4.39 5.87 -5.17
CA TYR A 73 4.75 5.86 -6.58
C TYR A 73 6.24 5.48 -6.76
N ASN A 74 7.06 6.28 -7.40
CA ASN A 74 8.49 5.98 -7.62
C ASN A 74 9.42 6.79 -6.70
N GLU A 75 8.87 7.31 -5.59
CA GLU A 75 9.60 8.15 -4.64
C GLU A 75 9.54 7.52 -3.23
N MET A 76 10.51 7.88 -2.40
CA MET A 76 10.54 7.48 -0.99
C MET A 76 10.36 8.73 -0.12
N TYR A 77 9.47 8.65 0.86
CA TYR A 77 9.15 9.76 1.74
C TYR A 77 9.38 9.37 3.20
N SER A 78 10.10 10.21 3.95
CA SER A 78 10.31 10.06 5.40
C SER A 78 9.44 11.01 6.22
N GLU A 79 8.80 12.00 5.57
CA GLU A 79 7.91 12.99 6.18
C GLU A 79 6.60 13.08 5.40
N LEU A 80 5.53 13.46 6.10
CA LEU A 80 4.25 13.83 5.51
C LEU A 80 3.64 15.00 6.27
N PHE A 81 2.63 15.65 5.70
CA PHE A 81 1.74 16.54 6.43
C PHE A 81 0.31 15.98 6.42
N ILE A 82 -0.48 16.35 7.40
CA ILE A 82 -1.90 16.00 7.51
C ILE A 82 -2.71 17.25 7.22
N ASN A 83 -3.63 17.18 6.26
CA ASN A 83 -4.55 18.26 5.98
C ASN A 83 -5.86 18.06 6.79
N PRO A 84 -6.44 19.11 7.40
CA PRO A 84 -7.67 19.00 8.16
C PRO A 84 -8.83 18.41 7.35
N ASN A 85 -8.82 18.56 6.03
CA ASN A 85 -9.85 18.12 5.11
C ASN A 85 -9.74 16.64 4.67
N GLY A 86 -9.23 15.76 5.54
CA GLY A 86 -9.33 14.31 5.40
C GLY A 86 -8.32 13.64 4.47
N TRP A 87 -7.17 14.29 4.21
CA TRP A 87 -6.12 13.75 3.35
C TRP A 87 -4.72 13.99 3.90
N ILE A 88 -3.75 13.26 3.39
CA ILE A 88 -2.32 13.44 3.71
C ILE A 88 -1.53 13.67 2.44
N GLY A 89 -0.44 14.42 2.55
CA GLY A 89 0.40 14.76 1.41
C GLY A 89 1.88 14.69 1.70
N PHE A 90 2.64 14.52 0.62
CA PHE A 90 4.10 14.43 0.62
C PHE A 90 4.74 15.55 -0.20
N GLY A 91 3.94 16.43 -0.78
CA GLY A 91 4.36 17.56 -1.64
C GLY A 91 4.18 18.91 -0.98
N ASP A 92 4.08 19.95 -1.80
CA ASP A 92 3.95 21.34 -1.37
C ASP A 92 2.48 21.83 -1.34
N ASP A 93 1.54 21.08 -1.91
CA ASP A 93 0.10 21.40 -1.89
C ASP A 93 -0.46 21.06 -0.50
N ASN A 94 -0.97 22.02 0.25
CA ASN A 94 -1.31 21.84 1.65
C ASN A 94 -2.61 22.51 2.13
N ASP A 95 -3.41 23.11 1.23
CA ASP A 95 -4.55 23.98 1.60
C ASP A 95 -5.86 23.67 0.85
N SER A 96 -6.01 22.48 0.26
CA SER A 96 -7.20 22.14 -0.55
C SER A 96 -8.32 21.54 0.29
N TRP A 97 -9.44 22.25 0.39
CA TRP A 97 -10.67 21.81 1.05
C TRP A 97 -11.74 21.31 0.05
N ASP A 98 -11.83 21.91 -1.14
CA ASP A 98 -12.84 21.60 -2.16
C ASP A 98 -12.40 20.36 -2.99
N ASN A 99 -13.05 19.26 -2.75
CA ASN A 99 -12.69 17.97 -3.37
C ASN A 99 -13.09 17.91 -4.85
N ILE A 100 -12.26 17.27 -5.64
CA ILE A 100 -12.51 17.04 -7.07
C ILE A 100 -12.18 15.60 -7.44
N SER A 101 -12.62 15.18 -8.64
CA SER A 101 -12.24 13.88 -9.20
C SER A 101 -10.74 13.79 -9.47
N ILE A 102 -10.14 12.63 -9.18
CA ILE A 102 -8.72 12.32 -9.38
C ILE A 102 -8.55 11.18 -10.41
N PRO A 103 -7.41 11.11 -11.15
CA PRO A 103 -6.28 12.03 -11.10
C PRO A 103 -6.60 13.39 -11.73
N SER A 104 -6.05 14.44 -11.17
CA SER A 104 -6.21 15.81 -11.67
C SER A 104 -5.00 16.67 -11.29
N SER A 105 -4.52 17.49 -12.22
CA SER A 105 -3.47 18.46 -11.93
C SER A 105 -3.92 19.61 -11.01
N SER A 106 -5.22 19.72 -10.75
CA SER A 106 -5.83 20.71 -9.84
C SER A 106 -6.11 20.15 -8.45
N ALA A 107 -5.98 18.82 -8.24
CA ALA A 107 -6.04 18.22 -6.92
C ALA A 107 -4.67 18.23 -6.24
N PRO A 108 -4.58 18.13 -4.91
CA PRO A 108 -3.32 18.00 -4.17
C PRO A 108 -2.45 16.87 -4.72
N ARG A 109 -1.17 17.15 -4.96
CA ARG A 109 -0.23 16.22 -5.59
C ARG A 109 0.55 15.44 -4.56
N SER A 110 1.04 14.25 -4.97
CA SER A 110 1.65 13.29 -4.05
C SER A 110 0.79 13.13 -2.80
N ALA A 111 -0.48 12.74 -2.97
CA ALA A 111 -1.46 12.77 -1.90
C ALA A 111 -2.27 11.47 -1.80
N ILE A 112 -2.68 11.15 -0.59
CA ILE A 112 -3.57 10.05 -0.21
C ILE A 112 -4.81 10.65 0.43
N PHE A 113 -5.97 10.39 -0.17
CA PHE A 113 -7.26 10.94 0.19
C PHE A 113 -8.06 9.86 0.92
N GLY A 114 -8.05 9.90 2.25
CA GLY A 114 -8.83 8.97 3.08
C GLY A 114 -10.31 9.29 3.05
N PHE A 115 -10.64 10.57 3.15
CA PHE A 115 -11.99 11.12 3.05
C PHE A 115 -11.86 12.63 2.80
N TRP A 116 -11.43 13.00 1.59
CA TRP A 116 -11.22 14.40 1.24
C TRP A 116 -12.54 15.09 0.97
N ASP A 117 -12.92 15.94 1.90
CA ASP A 117 -14.10 16.79 1.90
C ASP A 117 -13.83 18.01 2.78
N ASP A 118 -14.70 18.98 2.84
CA ASP A 118 -14.60 20.18 3.68
C ASP A 118 -14.83 19.83 5.16
N LEU A 119 -13.78 19.29 5.82
CA LEU A 119 -13.83 18.88 7.21
C LEU A 119 -13.42 20.01 8.17
N ASN A 120 -13.82 19.87 9.43
CA ASN A 120 -13.64 20.93 10.41
C ASN A 120 -13.19 20.40 11.77
N PRO A 121 -11.97 19.80 11.88
CA PRO A 121 -11.39 19.36 13.14
C PRO A 121 -11.06 20.53 14.05
N ASN A 122 -10.88 20.27 15.34
CA ASN A 122 -10.46 21.26 16.31
C ASN A 122 -9.17 21.97 15.90
N ASN A 123 -9.18 23.30 15.98
CA ASN A 123 -8.02 24.16 15.78
C ASN A 123 -8.06 25.36 16.72
N ASP A 124 -6.94 26.11 16.80
CA ASP A 124 -6.76 27.21 17.76
C ASP A 124 -7.74 28.38 17.62
N ASN A 125 -8.39 28.51 16.45
CA ASN A 125 -9.18 29.70 16.10
C ASN A 125 -10.67 29.38 15.84
N CYS A 126 -11.12 28.17 16.06
CA CYS A 126 -12.44 27.72 15.68
C CYS A 126 -13.41 27.58 16.86
N ASN A 127 -14.66 28.03 16.67
CA ASN A 127 -15.72 27.91 17.67
C ASN A 127 -16.79 26.87 17.29
N SER A 128 -16.75 26.33 16.06
CA SER A 128 -17.72 25.36 15.54
C SER A 128 -17.07 24.03 15.11
N CYS A 129 -15.78 23.89 15.31
CA CYS A 129 -15.03 22.67 15.06
C CYS A 129 -15.36 21.58 16.07
N ALA A 130 -15.18 20.34 15.66
CA ALA A 130 -15.28 19.17 16.54
C ALA A 130 -14.37 18.04 16.05
N GLY A 131 -13.91 17.24 17.01
CA GLY A 131 -13.01 16.13 16.77
C GLY A 131 -11.55 16.53 16.67
N ASP A 132 -10.68 15.58 16.94
CA ASP A 132 -9.22 15.76 16.90
C ASP A 132 -8.61 14.78 15.90
N VAL A 133 -7.46 15.15 15.33
CA VAL A 133 -6.69 14.24 14.48
C VAL A 133 -5.46 13.77 15.25
N TYR A 134 -5.34 12.48 15.40
CA TYR A 134 -4.22 11.82 16.06
C TYR A 134 -3.31 11.14 15.04
N TYR A 135 -2.04 11.02 15.38
CA TYR A 135 -1.11 10.19 14.62
C TYR A 135 -0.17 9.41 15.53
N HIS A 136 0.25 8.25 15.05
CA HIS A 136 1.26 7.41 15.71
C HIS A 136 1.98 6.55 14.70
N SER A 137 3.31 6.42 14.86
CA SER A 137 4.13 5.49 14.09
C SER A 137 4.81 4.48 15.02
N ASP A 138 4.80 3.20 14.64
CA ASP A 138 5.53 2.14 15.34
C ASP A 138 6.80 1.67 14.59
N GLY A 139 7.17 2.37 13.50
CA GLY A 139 8.32 2.06 12.64
C GLY A 139 8.02 1.09 11.51
N ASN A 140 6.88 0.39 11.54
CA ASN A 140 6.41 -0.48 10.45
C ASN A 140 5.17 0.10 9.76
N ARG A 141 4.38 0.84 10.51
CA ARG A 141 3.18 1.53 10.02
C ARG A 141 3.00 2.87 10.72
N MET A 142 2.31 3.77 10.05
CA MET A 142 1.84 5.03 10.62
C MET A 142 0.31 5.08 10.51
N VAL A 143 -0.33 5.37 11.62
CA VAL A 143 -1.79 5.55 11.72
C VAL A 143 -2.09 7.02 11.87
N ILE A 144 -2.95 7.55 11.01
CA ILE A 144 -3.54 8.89 11.11
C ILE A 144 -5.03 8.68 11.36
N TRP A 145 -5.53 9.18 12.48
CA TRP A 145 -6.89 8.95 12.95
C TRP A 145 -7.65 10.28 13.07
N PHE A 146 -8.64 10.45 12.21
CA PHE A 146 -9.64 11.51 12.28
C PHE A 146 -10.74 11.04 13.23
N ASN A 147 -10.72 11.54 14.47
CA ASN A 147 -11.58 11.09 15.57
C ASN A 147 -12.77 12.02 15.75
N ASP A 148 -13.96 11.57 15.35
CA ASP A 148 -15.23 12.30 15.45
C ASP A 148 -15.16 13.73 14.86
N VAL A 149 -14.45 13.88 13.75
CA VAL A 149 -14.25 15.16 13.08
C VAL A 149 -15.56 15.61 12.42
N ALA A 150 -15.93 16.90 12.64
CA ALA A 150 -17.11 17.50 12.03
C ALA A 150 -16.88 17.83 10.55
N HIS A 151 -17.97 17.92 9.79
CA HIS A 151 -18.00 18.55 8.48
C HIS A 151 -18.16 20.08 8.62
N TRP A 152 -17.67 20.88 7.68
CA TRP A 152 -17.97 22.30 7.62
C TRP A 152 -19.47 22.52 7.28
N PRO A 153 -20.19 23.41 7.91
CA PRO A 153 -19.76 24.40 8.92
C PRO A 153 -19.83 23.91 10.39
N GLY A 154 -19.42 22.71 10.66
CA GLY A 154 -19.33 22.18 12.00
C GLY A 154 -20.69 21.73 12.56
N TYR A 155 -20.98 22.00 13.83
CA TYR A 155 -22.17 21.49 14.53
C TYR A 155 -23.53 21.84 13.89
N PHE A 156 -23.56 22.67 12.86
CA PHE A 156 -24.81 22.97 12.12
C PHE A 156 -25.24 21.82 11.19
N ASP A 157 -24.32 21.00 10.78
CA ASP A 157 -24.56 19.87 9.88
C ASP A 157 -24.89 18.58 10.65
N ASN A 158 -24.41 18.41 11.88
CA ASN A 158 -24.45 17.17 12.69
C ASN A 158 -23.74 15.99 12.04
N SER A 159 -22.88 16.22 11.06
CA SER A 159 -22.02 15.16 10.49
C SER A 159 -20.80 14.98 11.37
N THR A 160 -20.43 13.72 11.61
CA THR A 160 -19.20 13.35 12.32
C THR A 160 -18.56 12.14 11.66
N TYR A 161 -17.24 12.20 11.50
CA TYR A 161 -16.46 11.19 10.79
C TYR A 161 -15.38 10.63 11.68
N ASN A 162 -15.39 9.31 11.82
CA ASN A 162 -14.41 8.56 12.59
C ASN A 162 -13.74 7.55 11.65
N PHE A 163 -12.53 7.89 11.17
CA PHE A 163 -11.82 7.08 10.19
C PHE A 163 -10.30 7.16 10.35
N GLN A 164 -9.59 6.22 9.75
CA GLN A 164 -8.14 6.15 9.77
C GLN A 164 -7.57 6.06 8.36
N ILE A 165 -6.43 6.73 8.15
CA ILE A 165 -5.49 6.48 7.07
C ILE A 165 -4.31 5.75 7.69
N VAL A 166 -4.00 4.55 7.18
CA VAL A 166 -2.87 3.74 7.66
C VAL A 166 -1.93 3.49 6.50
N ILE A 167 -0.68 3.87 6.65
CA ILE A 167 0.38 3.60 5.67
C ILE A 167 1.42 2.66 6.28
N TYR A 168 1.92 1.73 5.48
CA TYR A 168 2.89 0.71 5.90
C TYR A 168 4.22 0.88 5.18
N ASN A 169 5.31 0.47 5.81
CA ASN A 169 6.65 0.50 5.20
C ASN A 169 6.78 -0.35 3.92
N SER A 170 5.84 -1.29 3.70
CA SER A 170 5.70 -2.05 2.45
C SER A 170 5.13 -1.23 1.27
N GLY A 171 4.57 -0.05 1.53
CA GLY A 171 3.80 0.75 0.56
C GLY A 171 2.30 0.41 0.54
N GLU A 172 1.84 -0.53 1.34
CA GLU A 172 0.41 -0.81 1.53
C GLU A 172 -0.27 0.38 2.21
N ILE A 173 -1.50 0.67 1.81
CA ILE A 173 -2.33 1.74 2.37
C ILE A 173 -3.69 1.17 2.72
N LYS A 174 -4.19 1.47 3.92
CA LYS A 174 -5.55 1.12 4.33
C LYS A 174 -6.34 2.34 4.77
N PHE A 175 -7.62 2.34 4.46
CA PHE A 175 -8.58 3.24 5.08
C PHE A 175 -9.56 2.41 5.91
N ASN A 176 -9.71 2.77 7.18
CA ASN A 176 -10.67 2.15 8.08
C ASN A 176 -11.74 3.18 8.44
N TYR A 177 -12.99 2.88 8.18
CA TYR A 177 -14.13 3.73 8.52
C TYR A 177 -14.93 3.05 9.63
N ASP A 178 -14.94 3.64 10.84
CA ASP A 178 -15.66 3.09 11.99
C ASP A 178 -17.09 3.62 12.02
N THR A 179 -17.25 4.89 12.35
CA THR A 179 -18.55 5.54 12.46
C THR A 179 -18.58 6.79 11.60
N MET A 180 -19.35 6.75 10.53
CA MET A 180 -19.57 7.84 9.59
C MET A 180 -21.04 8.25 9.69
N THR A 181 -21.33 9.50 10.12
CA THR A 181 -22.68 10.00 10.30
C THR A 181 -22.90 11.29 9.51
N GLY A 182 -24.15 11.55 9.10
CA GLY A 182 -24.49 12.73 8.32
C GLY A 182 -24.27 12.54 6.82
N ASP A 183 -23.74 13.56 6.15
CA ASP A 183 -23.42 13.50 4.71
C ASP A 183 -22.02 12.92 4.51
N TYR A 184 -21.92 11.69 4.05
CA TYR A 184 -20.68 10.99 3.76
C TYR A 184 -20.56 10.55 2.30
N ASN A 185 -21.32 11.14 1.41
CA ASN A 185 -21.35 10.83 -0.02
C ASN A 185 -20.77 11.96 -0.90
N SER A 186 -20.12 12.95 -0.30
CA SER A 186 -19.54 14.12 -0.95
C SER A 186 -18.00 14.05 -1.13
N ALA A 187 -17.33 13.06 -0.54
CA ALA A 187 -15.87 12.99 -0.50
C ALA A 187 -15.21 12.44 -1.78
N THR A 188 -13.92 12.74 -1.94
CA THR A 188 -13.00 12.02 -2.82
C THR A 188 -12.15 11.05 -2.00
N ILE A 189 -12.05 9.80 -2.47
CA ILE A 189 -11.26 8.74 -1.82
C ILE A 189 -10.34 8.11 -2.85
N GLY A 190 -9.07 7.96 -2.48
CA GLY A 190 -8.06 7.38 -3.35
C GLY A 190 -6.67 7.96 -3.15
N LEU A 191 -5.89 7.98 -4.22
CA LEU A 191 -4.52 8.51 -4.21
C LEU A 191 -4.11 9.03 -5.59
N GLN A 192 -3.14 9.92 -5.66
CA GLN A 192 -2.55 10.35 -6.93
C GLN A 192 -1.09 10.75 -6.81
N ASN A 193 -0.39 10.66 -7.94
CA ASN A 193 1.04 10.94 -8.06
C ASN A 193 1.38 12.44 -8.02
N ALA A 194 2.70 12.73 -7.97
CA ALA A 194 3.25 14.08 -7.96
C ALA A 194 2.90 14.94 -9.20
N GLN A 195 2.56 14.33 -10.31
CA GLN A 195 2.19 15.05 -11.53
C GLN A 195 0.68 15.30 -11.65
N GLY A 196 -0.15 14.65 -10.80
CA GLY A 196 -1.62 14.66 -10.94
C GLY A 196 -2.10 14.03 -12.24
N SER A 197 -1.29 13.15 -12.84
CA SER A 197 -1.54 12.51 -14.13
C SER A 197 -1.90 11.03 -14.03
N SER A 198 -1.64 10.44 -12.88
CA SER A 198 -2.01 9.06 -12.54
C SER A 198 -2.49 9.00 -11.11
N GLY A 199 -3.47 8.16 -10.86
CA GLY A 199 -4.07 7.99 -9.54
C GLY A 199 -5.05 6.83 -9.54
N LEU A 200 -5.51 6.49 -8.36
CA LEU A 200 -6.48 5.45 -8.11
C LEU A 200 -7.67 6.08 -7.39
N GLN A 201 -8.72 6.40 -8.14
CA GLN A 201 -9.96 6.91 -7.57
C GLN A 201 -10.86 5.75 -7.16
N MET A 202 -11.13 5.67 -5.87
CA MET A 202 -12.04 4.67 -5.30
C MET A 202 -13.47 5.21 -5.28
N ALA A 203 -13.63 6.48 -4.87
CA ALA A 203 -14.91 7.17 -4.86
C ALA A 203 -14.74 8.66 -5.16
N TYR A 204 -15.75 9.27 -5.74
CA TYR A 204 -15.91 10.71 -5.91
C TYR A 204 -17.38 11.06 -5.83
N ASN A 205 -17.77 11.81 -4.81
CA ASN A 205 -19.14 12.27 -4.59
C ASN A 205 -20.18 11.14 -4.78
N SER A 206 -19.95 10.03 -4.10
CA SER A 206 -20.75 8.81 -4.24
C SER A 206 -20.97 8.12 -2.89
N ASN A 207 -22.07 7.37 -2.80
CA ASN A 207 -22.43 6.62 -1.61
C ASN A 207 -21.60 5.31 -1.51
N TYR A 208 -20.30 5.44 -1.28
CA TYR A 208 -19.36 4.34 -1.16
C TYR A 208 -19.02 4.02 0.30
N VAL A 209 -18.67 5.05 1.09
CA VAL A 209 -18.26 4.88 2.49
C VAL A 209 -19.46 4.50 3.35
N HIS A 210 -19.24 3.58 4.28
CA HIS A 210 -20.20 3.20 5.32
C HIS A 210 -19.47 2.73 6.59
N ASN A 211 -20.21 2.57 7.68
CA ASN A 211 -19.65 2.12 8.95
C ASN A 211 -19.03 0.72 8.83
N ASN A 212 -17.89 0.51 9.47
CA ASN A 212 -17.12 -0.73 9.47
C ASN A 212 -16.60 -1.17 8.07
N LEU A 213 -16.39 -0.23 7.16
CA LEU A 213 -15.72 -0.48 5.89
C LEU A 213 -14.19 -0.39 6.10
N THR A 214 -13.47 -1.35 5.57
CA THR A 214 -12.01 -1.27 5.40
C THR A 214 -11.67 -1.40 3.93
N THR A 215 -10.81 -0.51 3.45
CA THR A 215 -10.25 -0.61 2.10
C THR A 215 -8.77 -0.93 2.21
N ASN A 216 -8.25 -1.62 1.21
CA ASN A 216 -6.82 -1.91 1.10
C ASN A 216 -6.32 -1.56 -0.29
N ILE A 217 -5.18 -0.89 -0.36
CA ILE A 217 -4.47 -0.55 -1.58
C ILE A 217 -3.08 -1.17 -1.47
N GLN A 218 -2.71 -2.00 -2.43
CA GLN A 218 -1.40 -2.64 -2.50
C GLN A 218 -0.97 -2.87 -3.94
N LYS A 219 0.34 -3.01 -4.13
CA LYS A 219 0.91 -3.36 -5.43
C LYS A 219 0.67 -4.83 -5.78
N ALA A 220 0.75 -5.13 -7.08
CA ALA A 220 0.86 -6.52 -7.53
C ALA A 220 2.11 -7.16 -6.89
N PRO A 221 2.03 -8.44 -6.50
CA PRO A 221 3.17 -9.13 -5.87
C PRO A 221 4.34 -9.28 -6.84
N SER A 222 5.53 -8.77 -6.48
CA SER A 222 6.72 -8.75 -7.35
C SER A 222 7.32 -10.13 -7.65
N TRP A 223 6.92 -11.17 -6.90
CA TRP A 223 7.42 -12.53 -7.06
C TRP A 223 6.74 -13.34 -8.17
N VAL A 224 5.71 -12.80 -8.82
CA VAL A 224 4.93 -13.47 -9.87
C VAL A 224 4.66 -12.53 -11.03
N GLY A 225 4.57 -13.07 -12.25
CA GLY A 225 4.24 -12.30 -13.45
C GLY A 225 3.69 -13.16 -14.59
N ILE A 226 3.14 -12.51 -15.63
CA ILE A 226 2.60 -13.13 -16.83
C ILE A 226 3.64 -13.08 -17.94
N ASN A 227 4.08 -14.23 -18.42
CA ASN A 227 5.11 -14.43 -19.44
C ASN A 227 6.52 -13.94 -19.05
N GLN A 228 6.64 -13.02 -18.11
CA GLN A 228 7.87 -12.55 -17.47
C GLN A 228 7.51 -11.95 -16.10
N LEU A 229 8.47 -11.86 -15.19
CA LEU A 229 8.31 -11.05 -13.97
C LEU A 229 8.07 -9.58 -14.37
N ASP A 230 7.44 -8.82 -13.48
CA ASP A 230 7.08 -7.41 -13.68
C ASP A 230 6.06 -7.15 -14.83
N ASN A 231 5.40 -8.19 -15.30
CA ASN A 231 4.27 -8.07 -16.21
C ASN A 231 3.01 -8.64 -15.56
N TYR A 232 2.09 -7.79 -15.15
CA TYR A 232 0.92 -8.16 -14.36
C TYR A 232 -0.39 -8.13 -15.14
N GLU A 233 -0.34 -7.76 -16.42
CA GLU A 233 -1.54 -7.73 -17.27
C GLU A 233 -1.23 -8.18 -18.69
N VAL A 234 -2.14 -8.96 -19.28
CA VAL A 234 -2.20 -9.28 -20.68
C VAL A 234 -3.66 -9.30 -21.14
N SER A 235 -3.91 -8.82 -22.34
CA SER A 235 -5.23 -8.87 -22.96
C SER A 235 -5.10 -9.24 -24.44
N GLY A 236 -6.17 -9.80 -25.00
CA GLY A 236 -6.16 -10.23 -26.40
C GLY A 236 -7.53 -10.65 -26.91
N GLU A 237 -7.51 -11.19 -28.12
CA GLU A 237 -8.69 -11.73 -28.80
C GLU A 237 -8.40 -13.12 -29.34
N ILE A 238 -9.30 -14.07 -29.10
CA ILE A 238 -9.20 -15.44 -29.58
C ILE A 238 -10.38 -15.73 -30.51
N ASN A 239 -10.08 -16.10 -31.74
CA ASN A 239 -11.10 -16.50 -32.72
C ASN A 239 -11.66 -17.88 -32.38
N SER A 240 -12.91 -18.13 -32.81
CA SER A 240 -13.60 -19.39 -32.61
C SER A 240 -12.76 -20.60 -33.02
N GLY A 241 -12.65 -21.60 -32.14
CA GLY A 241 -11.89 -22.83 -32.36
C GLY A 241 -10.39 -22.71 -32.13
N LEU A 242 -9.88 -21.54 -31.76
CA LEU A 242 -8.47 -21.32 -31.38
C LEU A 242 -8.32 -21.29 -29.84
N SER A 243 -7.07 -21.38 -29.40
CA SER A 243 -6.68 -21.22 -27.99
C SER A 243 -5.38 -20.43 -27.90
N GLU A 244 -5.18 -19.75 -26.79
CA GLU A 244 -3.96 -19.05 -26.45
C GLU A 244 -3.41 -19.59 -25.13
N SER A 245 -2.09 -19.61 -24.98
CA SER A 245 -1.41 -20.06 -23.77
C SER A 245 -0.73 -18.88 -23.10
N ILE A 246 -0.98 -18.74 -21.81
CA ILE A 246 -0.37 -17.73 -20.95
C ILE A 246 0.52 -18.45 -19.94
N ASN A 247 1.77 -18.02 -19.79
CA ASN A 247 2.69 -18.59 -18.82
C ASN A 247 2.68 -17.74 -17.57
N ILE A 248 2.52 -18.38 -16.41
CA ILE A 248 2.72 -17.75 -15.11
C ILE A 248 4.13 -18.10 -14.64
N ILE A 249 4.91 -17.07 -14.34
CA ILE A 249 6.27 -17.18 -13.85
C ILE A 249 6.27 -16.74 -12.39
N ALA A 250 6.83 -17.57 -11.53
CA ALA A 250 7.00 -17.26 -10.10
C ALA A 250 8.47 -17.48 -9.72
N GLN A 251 8.97 -16.64 -8.84
CA GLN A 251 10.35 -16.65 -8.36
C GLN A 251 10.33 -16.42 -6.84
N ASN A 252 11.17 -17.15 -6.11
CA ASN A 252 11.27 -17.06 -4.65
C ASN A 252 12.61 -16.50 -4.17
N ASP A 253 13.37 -15.86 -5.05
CA ASP A 253 14.68 -15.29 -4.71
C ASP A 253 14.52 -14.20 -3.65
N GLY A 254 15.24 -14.33 -2.55
CA GLY A 254 15.21 -13.39 -1.44
C GLY A 254 13.96 -13.42 -0.54
N MET A 255 13.04 -14.36 -0.76
CA MET A 255 11.84 -14.46 0.06
C MET A 255 12.11 -15.21 1.36
N ALA A 256 11.58 -14.72 2.47
CA ALA A 256 11.60 -15.42 3.75
C ALA A 256 10.82 -16.75 3.67
N GLU A 257 10.97 -17.60 4.69
CA GLU A 257 10.11 -18.77 4.82
C GLU A 257 8.65 -18.35 5.02
N GLY A 258 7.75 -18.87 4.20
CA GLY A 258 6.34 -18.52 4.29
C GLY A 258 5.51 -18.99 3.11
N ILE A 259 4.23 -18.67 3.20
CA ILE A 259 3.24 -18.87 2.13
C ILE A 259 2.88 -17.49 1.58
N TYR A 260 3.03 -17.34 0.27
CA TYR A 260 2.77 -16.09 -0.44
C TYR A 260 1.65 -16.32 -1.45
N ASN A 261 0.66 -15.45 -1.43
CA ASN A 261 -0.53 -15.56 -2.25
C ASN A 261 -0.58 -14.44 -3.29
N ALA A 262 -1.00 -14.79 -4.48
CA ALA A 262 -1.42 -13.89 -5.54
C ALA A 262 -2.67 -14.46 -6.21
N TYR A 263 -3.36 -13.65 -6.99
CA TYR A 263 -4.56 -14.07 -7.70
C TYR A 263 -4.42 -13.77 -9.19
N LEU A 264 -4.71 -14.79 -10.01
CA LEU A 264 -4.86 -14.66 -11.44
C LEU A 264 -6.33 -14.36 -11.74
N ASN A 265 -6.61 -13.14 -12.14
CA ASN A 265 -7.94 -12.65 -12.43
C ASN A 265 -8.18 -12.64 -13.94
N ILE A 266 -9.16 -13.39 -14.41
CA ILE A 266 -9.50 -13.54 -15.83
C ILE A 266 -10.89 -12.96 -16.07
N ALA A 267 -10.98 -11.96 -16.93
CA ALA A 267 -12.24 -11.40 -17.41
C ALA A 267 -12.39 -11.59 -18.91
N SER A 268 -13.60 -11.83 -19.39
CA SER A 268 -13.89 -11.96 -20.81
C SER A 268 -15.28 -11.42 -21.18
N ASN A 269 -15.52 -11.25 -22.48
CA ASN A 269 -16.85 -10.91 -22.99
C ASN A 269 -17.84 -12.10 -22.95
N ALA A 270 -17.41 -13.28 -22.49
CA ALA A 270 -18.22 -14.50 -22.41
C ALA A 270 -18.48 -14.97 -20.98
N SER A 271 -17.71 -14.52 -20.00
CA SER A 271 -17.85 -14.86 -18.58
C SER A 271 -17.59 -13.66 -17.68
N GLU A 272 -18.17 -13.69 -16.48
CA GLU A 272 -17.79 -12.79 -15.40
C GLU A 272 -16.32 -13.04 -14.99
N LEU A 273 -15.80 -12.19 -14.11
CA LEU A 273 -14.46 -12.35 -13.55
C LEU A 273 -14.30 -13.72 -12.89
N GLU A 274 -13.28 -14.46 -13.28
CA GLU A 274 -12.86 -15.69 -12.62
C GLU A 274 -11.49 -15.46 -11.99
N SER A 275 -11.33 -15.85 -10.73
CA SER A 275 -10.13 -15.69 -9.96
C SER A 275 -9.53 -17.03 -9.55
N PHE A 276 -8.22 -17.17 -9.68
CA PHE A 276 -7.47 -18.37 -9.34
C PHE A 276 -6.33 -18.03 -8.39
N LEU A 277 -6.32 -18.68 -7.22
CA LEU A 277 -5.23 -18.54 -6.26
C LEU A 277 -3.91 -19.07 -6.84
N ILE A 278 -2.87 -18.28 -6.79
CA ILE A 278 -1.49 -18.67 -6.99
C ILE A 278 -0.81 -18.68 -5.62
N GLU A 279 -0.41 -19.84 -5.14
CA GLU A 279 0.26 -20.00 -3.86
C GLU A 279 1.73 -20.36 -4.11
N LEU A 280 2.65 -19.56 -3.56
CA LEU A 280 4.07 -19.85 -3.52
C LEU A 280 4.48 -20.20 -2.09
N ILE A 281 5.01 -21.39 -1.90
CA ILE A 281 5.59 -21.82 -0.62
C ILE A 281 7.09 -21.62 -0.71
N SER A 282 7.60 -20.61 0.00
CA SER A 282 9.03 -20.38 0.15
C SER A 282 9.55 -21.12 1.39
N SER A 283 10.60 -21.89 1.21
CA SER A 283 11.29 -22.59 2.31
C SER A 283 12.33 -21.68 3.01
N GLY A 284 12.37 -20.40 2.66
CA GLY A 284 13.28 -19.45 3.28
C GLY A 284 14.72 -19.61 2.80
N ASN A 285 14.92 -19.72 1.49
CA ASN A 285 16.23 -19.42 0.94
C ASN A 285 16.35 -17.89 0.93
N GLY A 286 16.72 -17.33 2.06
CA GLY A 286 17.05 -15.91 2.17
C GLY A 286 18.03 -15.51 1.07
N LEU A 287 18.11 -14.24 0.74
CA LEU A 287 19.13 -13.72 -0.18
C LEU A 287 20.48 -14.28 0.28
N GLN A 288 21.11 -15.09 -0.56
CA GLN A 288 22.40 -15.68 -0.17
C GLN A 288 23.37 -14.56 0.17
N GLY A 289 23.78 -14.49 1.44
CA GLY A 289 24.59 -13.39 1.96
C GLY A 289 23.82 -12.35 2.79
N ASP A 290 22.49 -12.37 2.79
CA ASP A 290 21.64 -11.59 3.72
C ASP A 290 21.49 -12.40 5.02
N VAL A 291 22.40 -12.20 5.92
CA VAL A 291 22.50 -12.97 7.17
C VAL A 291 21.68 -12.36 8.29
N ASN A 292 21.37 -11.06 8.18
CA ASN A 292 20.54 -10.34 9.15
C ASN A 292 19.04 -10.36 8.79
N GLY A 293 18.68 -10.78 7.57
CA GLY A 293 17.30 -10.90 7.10
C GLY A 293 16.64 -9.56 6.76
N ASP A 294 17.44 -8.50 6.48
CA ASP A 294 16.92 -7.17 6.17
C ASP A 294 16.67 -6.95 4.65
N MET A 295 16.85 -8.00 3.84
CA MET A 295 16.74 -8.03 2.38
C MET A 295 17.81 -7.21 1.64
N ILE A 296 18.91 -6.82 2.31
CA ILE A 296 20.01 -6.06 1.72
C ILE A 296 21.32 -6.74 2.06
N VAL A 297 22.01 -7.30 1.08
CA VAL A 297 23.38 -7.83 1.32
C VAL A 297 24.37 -6.67 1.42
N ASN A 298 24.85 -6.40 2.63
CA ASN A 298 25.73 -5.26 2.93
C ASN A 298 26.80 -5.60 3.99
N VAL A 299 27.53 -4.59 4.46
CA VAL A 299 28.61 -4.79 5.44
C VAL A 299 28.13 -5.34 6.79
N LEU A 300 26.84 -5.18 7.14
CA LEU A 300 26.30 -5.72 8.40
C LEU A 300 26.23 -7.24 8.36
N ASP A 301 25.95 -7.83 7.20
CA ASP A 301 25.95 -9.27 6.98
C ASP A 301 27.36 -9.84 7.07
N VAL A 302 28.33 -9.14 6.46
CA VAL A 302 29.74 -9.51 6.58
C VAL A 302 30.17 -9.62 8.05
N ILE A 303 29.74 -8.69 8.90
CA ILE A 303 30.03 -8.72 10.35
C ILE A 303 29.42 -9.96 11.00
N GLN A 304 28.20 -10.33 10.65
CA GLN A 304 27.54 -11.52 11.21
C GLN A 304 28.23 -12.82 10.79
N VAL A 305 28.59 -12.95 9.50
CA VAL A 305 29.36 -14.13 9.04
C VAL A 305 30.73 -14.25 9.71
N VAL A 306 31.41 -13.13 9.94
CA VAL A 306 32.67 -13.11 10.70
C VAL A 306 32.43 -13.60 12.13
N ASN A 307 31.36 -13.16 12.81
CA ASN A 307 31.04 -13.61 14.17
C ASN A 307 30.74 -15.12 14.22
N MET A 308 30.00 -15.63 13.21
CA MET A 308 29.75 -17.06 13.07
C MET A 308 31.03 -17.86 12.83
N ALA A 309 31.88 -17.37 11.93
CA ALA A 309 33.18 -18.01 11.64
C ALA A 309 34.12 -18.04 12.87
N LEU A 310 34.00 -17.06 13.78
CA LEU A 310 34.74 -17.00 15.03
C LEU A 310 34.06 -17.80 16.17
N GLY A 311 32.85 -18.30 15.96
CA GLY A 311 32.08 -19.03 16.98
C GLY A 311 31.47 -18.13 18.04
N GLU A 312 31.34 -16.83 17.77
CA GLU A 312 30.71 -15.84 18.65
C GLU A 312 29.20 -15.72 18.41
N GLN A 313 28.67 -16.30 17.31
CA GLN A 313 27.27 -16.39 16.94
C GLN A 313 26.96 -17.80 16.44
N ASP A 314 25.75 -18.28 16.69
CA ASP A 314 25.28 -19.59 16.17
C ASP A 314 25.31 -19.58 14.63
N PRO A 315 25.76 -20.68 13.98
CA PRO A 315 25.90 -20.72 12.53
C PRO A 315 24.55 -20.82 11.82
N ASP A 316 24.32 -19.93 10.86
CA ASP A 316 23.23 -20.04 9.88
C ASP A 316 23.81 -20.43 8.52
N TYR A 317 23.79 -21.74 8.23
CA TYR A 317 24.34 -22.29 6.99
C TYR A 317 23.53 -21.88 5.74
N ASN A 318 22.25 -21.50 5.88
CA ASN A 318 21.42 -21.16 4.74
C ASN A 318 21.81 -19.81 4.12
N SER A 319 22.09 -18.81 4.96
CA SER A 319 22.43 -17.46 4.51
C SER A 319 23.93 -17.18 4.49
N ALA A 320 24.72 -17.87 5.33
CA ALA A 320 26.14 -17.56 5.57
C ALA A 320 27.14 -18.50 4.90
N ASP A 321 26.75 -19.74 4.56
CA ASP A 321 27.58 -20.68 3.78
C ASP A 321 27.39 -20.43 2.28
N ILE A 322 28.10 -19.41 1.78
CA ILE A 322 27.90 -18.91 0.40
C ILE A 322 28.44 -19.91 -0.62
N ASN A 323 29.51 -20.62 -0.30
CA ASN A 323 30.14 -21.58 -1.21
C ASN A 323 29.53 -23.00 -1.09
N GLN A 324 28.62 -23.21 -0.14
CA GLN A 324 27.90 -24.46 0.13
C GLN A 324 28.85 -25.64 0.43
N ASP A 325 30.01 -25.37 1.09
CA ASP A 325 30.94 -26.41 1.47
C ASP A 325 30.65 -27.02 2.87
N GLY A 326 29.63 -26.52 3.56
CA GLY A 326 29.22 -26.96 4.90
C GLY A 326 30.02 -26.36 6.04
N VAL A 327 30.87 -25.33 5.79
CA VAL A 327 31.68 -24.67 6.79
C VAL A 327 31.65 -23.16 6.62
N ILE A 328 31.07 -22.45 7.56
CA ILE A 328 31.13 -20.98 7.57
C ILE A 328 32.53 -20.51 7.96
N ASN A 329 33.25 -19.85 7.04
CA ASN A 329 34.61 -19.43 7.22
C ASN A 329 34.94 -18.16 6.39
N VAL A 330 36.25 -17.80 6.32
CA VAL A 330 36.71 -16.60 5.61
C VAL A 330 36.44 -16.62 4.10
N LEU A 331 36.22 -17.80 3.50
CA LEU A 331 35.89 -17.90 2.07
C LEU A 331 34.50 -17.38 1.80
N ASP A 332 33.56 -17.61 2.72
CA ASP A 332 32.20 -17.09 2.63
C ASP A 332 32.18 -15.56 2.81
N VAL A 333 32.96 -15.05 3.77
CA VAL A 333 33.14 -13.60 3.95
C VAL A 333 33.62 -12.94 2.65
N ILE A 334 34.61 -13.56 1.96
CA ILE A 334 35.11 -13.03 0.68
C ILE A 334 34.00 -13.02 -0.39
N GLN A 335 33.17 -14.06 -0.42
CA GLN A 335 32.09 -14.14 -1.42
C GLN A 335 30.99 -13.11 -1.16
N ILE A 336 30.58 -12.88 0.10
CA ILE A 336 29.63 -11.80 0.44
C ILE A 336 30.19 -10.44 0.04
N VAL A 337 31.46 -10.17 0.33
CA VAL A 337 32.11 -8.92 -0.09
C VAL A 337 32.10 -8.76 -1.62
N ASN A 338 32.27 -9.84 -2.38
CA ASN A 338 32.20 -9.79 -3.83
C ASN A 338 30.75 -9.49 -4.30
N ILE A 339 29.74 -10.11 -3.69
CA ILE A 339 28.32 -9.80 -3.98
C ILE A 339 28.05 -8.30 -3.76
N ILE A 340 28.50 -7.73 -2.64
CA ILE A 340 28.35 -6.30 -2.33
C ILE A 340 29.05 -5.38 -3.34
N LEU A 341 30.17 -5.81 -3.91
CA LEU A 341 30.96 -5.01 -4.85
C LEU A 341 30.47 -5.11 -6.31
N GLU A 342 29.71 -6.15 -6.64
CA GLU A 342 29.18 -6.42 -7.98
C GLU A 342 27.75 -5.86 -8.17
N GLY A 343 26.98 -5.59 -7.09
CA GLY A 343 25.64 -4.99 -7.07
C GLY A 343 25.72 -3.48 -6.95
#